data_bbc7ef45f772dbdaaa080f366d9c256b
#
_entry.id   bbc7ef45f772dbdaaa080f366d9c256b
#
_cell.length_a   1.000
_cell.length_b   1.000
_cell.length_c   1.000
_cell.angle_alpha   90.00
_cell.angle_beta   90.00
_cell.angle_gamma   90.00
#
_symmetry.space_group_name_H-M   'P 1'
#
loop_
_entity.id
_entity.type
_entity.pdbx_description
1 polymer ?
#
loop_
_entity_poly.entity_id
_entity_poly.type
_entity_poly.pdbx_seq_one_letter_code
_entity_poly.pdbx_strand_id
1 'polypeptide(L)'
;HAGFDWRAALRKHRTRRGLSQSEVARRSGLSLSAVKAYERGDRQPSRAALDAILAAVGLPLDDGNPIRAGAGFAIDWRGVLDRRYIADLDDIKRQADETPWPVFITNQGSYVVLWNRAFELVWDVDVERDFPDPLSRSLLTGAGIARFTRCIVNYEETMSFFLGLFKGDPRKEQDLEQPAPWNYDAVQRLFEGDPGELRRLLDVWEKAEPIPHKIRHQYH
;
A
#
# COMPACT_ATOMS: atom_id res chain seq x y z
N HIS A 1 -17.50 3.97 -14.12
CA HIS A 1 -16.15 3.85 -13.55
C HIS A 1 -15.38 2.85 -14.38
N ALA A 2 -14.36 3.27 -15.12
CA ALA A 2 -13.38 2.35 -15.69
C ALA A 2 -12.52 1.85 -14.52
N GLY A 3 -12.91 0.74 -13.93
CA GLY A 3 -12.17 0.10 -12.86
C GLY A 3 -10.78 -0.34 -13.36
N PHE A 4 -9.82 -0.45 -12.47
CA PHE A 4 -8.48 -0.98 -12.77
C PHE A 4 -8.58 -2.34 -13.45
N ASP A 5 -8.11 -2.43 -14.71
CA ASP A 5 -8.05 -3.70 -15.43
C ASP A 5 -6.83 -4.51 -14.96
N TRP A 6 -7.04 -5.26 -13.87
CA TRP A 6 -6.03 -6.13 -13.30
C TRP A 6 -5.52 -7.20 -14.30
N ARG A 7 -6.33 -7.59 -15.28
CA ARG A 7 -5.95 -8.56 -16.30
C ARG A 7 -4.96 -7.96 -17.28
N ALA A 8 -5.21 -6.71 -17.71
CA ALA A 8 -4.28 -5.98 -18.56
C ALA A 8 -2.96 -5.73 -17.81
N ALA A 9 -3.00 -5.37 -16.53
CA ALA A 9 -1.81 -5.21 -15.69
C ALA A 9 -1.02 -6.52 -15.59
N LEU A 10 -1.68 -7.65 -15.31
CA LEU A 10 -1.06 -8.97 -15.25
C LEU A 10 -0.37 -9.33 -16.58
N ARG A 11 -1.06 -9.15 -17.70
CA ARG A 11 -0.49 -9.39 -19.05
C ARG A 11 0.73 -8.52 -19.31
N LYS A 12 0.66 -7.21 -18.95
CA LYS A 12 1.78 -6.27 -19.10
C LYS A 12 3.01 -6.74 -18.33
N HIS A 13 2.85 -7.13 -17.07
CA HIS A 13 3.96 -7.64 -16.24
C HIS A 13 4.53 -8.95 -16.78
N ARG A 14 3.69 -9.89 -17.17
CA ARG A 14 4.11 -11.15 -17.80
C ARG A 14 4.94 -10.90 -19.06
N THR A 15 4.42 -10.07 -19.97
CA THR A 15 5.07 -9.75 -21.25
C THR A 15 6.39 -9.03 -21.08
N ARG A 16 6.47 -8.06 -20.16
CA ARG A 16 7.73 -7.36 -19.82
C ARG A 16 8.83 -8.30 -19.34
N ARG A 17 8.46 -9.44 -18.75
CA ARG A 17 9.40 -10.48 -18.31
C ARG A 17 9.65 -11.57 -19.36
N GLY A 18 9.15 -11.38 -20.56
CA GLY A 18 9.33 -12.33 -21.65
C GLY A 18 8.64 -13.67 -21.44
N LEU A 19 7.68 -13.76 -20.50
CA LEU A 19 7.03 -15.02 -20.16
C LEU A 19 5.83 -15.28 -21.07
N SER A 20 5.78 -16.50 -21.66
CA SER A 20 4.58 -17.00 -22.35
C SER A 20 3.52 -17.46 -21.33
N GLN A 21 2.26 -17.53 -21.76
CA GLN A 21 1.19 -18.10 -20.93
C GLN A 21 1.46 -19.56 -20.55
N SER A 22 2.10 -20.34 -21.44
CA SER A 22 2.51 -21.72 -21.17
C SER A 22 3.60 -21.78 -20.08
N GLU A 23 4.54 -20.87 -20.09
CA GLU A 23 5.56 -20.80 -19.06
C GLU A 23 4.98 -20.40 -17.68
N VAL A 24 4.06 -19.45 -17.66
CA VAL A 24 3.35 -19.10 -16.43
C VAL A 24 2.52 -20.28 -15.92
N ALA A 25 1.81 -21.00 -16.79
CA ALA A 25 1.06 -22.19 -16.41
C ALA A 25 1.97 -23.26 -15.78
N ARG A 26 3.11 -23.53 -16.42
CA ARG A 26 4.10 -24.48 -15.90
C ARG A 26 4.63 -24.09 -14.52
N ARG A 27 5.01 -22.80 -14.34
CA ARG A 27 5.57 -22.30 -13.07
C ARG A 27 4.54 -22.22 -11.96
N SER A 28 3.29 -21.88 -12.28
CA SER A 28 2.20 -21.75 -11.31
C SER A 28 1.53 -23.08 -10.94
N GLY A 29 1.84 -24.17 -11.66
CA GLY A 29 1.15 -25.45 -11.48
C GLY A 29 -0.29 -25.46 -12.01
N LEU A 30 -0.68 -24.45 -12.78
CA LEU A 30 -2.03 -24.34 -13.38
C LEU A 30 -2.04 -24.87 -14.81
N SER A 31 -3.22 -25.24 -15.31
CA SER A 31 -3.36 -25.58 -16.73
C SER A 31 -3.24 -24.34 -17.62
N LEU A 32 -2.70 -24.50 -18.83
CA LEU A 32 -2.62 -23.42 -19.82
C LEU A 32 -4.00 -22.84 -20.15
N SER A 33 -5.02 -23.71 -20.21
CA SER A 33 -6.41 -23.27 -20.45
C SER A 33 -6.93 -22.36 -19.33
N ALA A 34 -6.58 -22.65 -18.06
CA ALA A 34 -6.94 -21.80 -16.93
C ALA A 34 -6.27 -20.44 -17.02
N VAL A 35 -4.95 -20.38 -17.26
CA VAL A 35 -4.22 -19.13 -17.39
C VAL A 35 -4.78 -18.27 -18.53
N LYS A 36 -5.07 -18.88 -19.68
CA LYS A 36 -5.71 -18.19 -20.82
C LYS A 36 -7.09 -17.64 -20.45
N ALA A 37 -7.92 -18.43 -19.76
CA ALA A 37 -9.27 -18.04 -19.36
C ALA A 37 -9.23 -16.87 -18.36
N TYR A 38 -8.29 -16.87 -17.42
CA TYR A 38 -8.12 -15.79 -16.46
C TYR A 38 -7.68 -14.49 -17.13
N GLU A 39 -6.69 -14.54 -18.02
CA GLU A 39 -6.21 -13.34 -18.73
C GLU A 39 -7.24 -12.76 -19.71
N ARG A 40 -8.11 -13.59 -20.30
CA ARG A 40 -9.20 -13.10 -21.17
C ARG A 40 -10.42 -12.60 -20.39
N GLY A 41 -10.56 -13.03 -19.14
CA GLY A 41 -11.74 -12.70 -18.33
C GLY A 41 -12.89 -13.69 -18.45
N ASP A 42 -12.69 -14.82 -19.15
CA ASP A 42 -13.70 -15.87 -19.29
C ASP A 42 -13.98 -16.57 -17.96
N ARG A 43 -13.04 -16.49 -17.03
CA ARG A 43 -13.14 -17.10 -15.70
C ARG A 43 -12.43 -16.23 -14.66
N GLN A 44 -13.00 -16.17 -13.44
CA GLN A 44 -12.35 -15.55 -12.29
C GLN A 44 -11.43 -16.57 -11.60
N PRO A 45 -10.14 -16.24 -11.33
CA PRO A 45 -9.28 -17.12 -10.55
C PRO A 45 -9.75 -17.19 -9.08
N SER A 46 -9.40 -18.26 -8.38
CA SER A 46 -9.39 -18.24 -6.91
C SER A 46 -8.21 -17.41 -6.39
N ARG A 47 -8.25 -17.00 -5.12
CA ARG A 47 -7.13 -16.31 -4.48
C ARG A 47 -5.82 -17.09 -4.65
N ALA A 48 -5.82 -18.38 -4.35
CA ALA A 48 -4.65 -19.24 -4.46
C ALA A 48 -4.13 -19.33 -5.91
N ALA A 49 -5.03 -19.42 -6.91
CA ALA A 49 -4.63 -19.44 -8.31
C ALA A 49 -4.00 -18.11 -8.75
N LEU A 50 -4.56 -16.98 -8.31
CA LEU A 50 -3.98 -15.67 -8.62
C LEU A 50 -2.61 -15.52 -7.98
N ASP A 51 -2.45 -15.88 -6.70
CA ASP A 51 -1.17 -15.80 -6.00
C ASP A 51 -0.10 -16.70 -6.66
N ALA A 52 -0.48 -17.89 -7.12
CA ALA A 52 0.43 -18.77 -7.87
C ALA A 52 0.88 -18.14 -9.20
N ILE A 53 -0.03 -17.44 -9.92
CA ILE A 53 0.32 -16.71 -11.14
C ILE A 53 1.26 -15.56 -10.84
N LEU A 54 0.97 -14.73 -9.82
CA LEU A 54 1.81 -13.61 -9.43
C LEU A 54 3.21 -14.06 -9.05
N ALA A 55 3.33 -15.15 -8.30
CA ALA A 55 4.61 -15.78 -7.97
C ALA A 55 5.33 -16.31 -9.21
N ALA A 56 4.62 -16.99 -10.13
CA ALA A 56 5.17 -17.51 -11.38
C ALA A 56 5.71 -16.41 -12.31
N VAL A 57 5.04 -15.26 -12.32
CA VAL A 57 5.49 -14.05 -13.01
C VAL A 57 6.63 -13.38 -12.25
N GLY A 58 6.86 -13.70 -10.98
CA GLY A 58 7.90 -13.10 -10.13
C GLY A 58 7.55 -11.67 -9.74
N LEU A 59 6.27 -11.34 -9.59
CA LEU A 59 5.85 -10.03 -9.16
C LEU A 59 6.18 -9.82 -7.68
N PRO A 60 6.85 -8.71 -7.33
CA PRO A 60 6.91 -8.27 -5.93
C PRO A 60 5.49 -8.08 -5.40
N LEU A 61 5.35 -8.13 -4.08
CA LEU A 61 4.05 -8.00 -3.45
C LEU A 61 3.40 -6.64 -3.74
N ASP A 62 4.20 -5.58 -3.85
CA ASP A 62 3.75 -4.23 -4.19
C ASP A 62 3.09 -4.17 -5.57
N ASP A 63 3.70 -4.79 -6.57
CA ASP A 63 3.13 -4.90 -7.92
C ASP A 63 1.95 -5.88 -7.97
N GLY A 64 1.94 -6.88 -7.09
CA GLY A 64 0.91 -7.92 -7.02
C GLY A 64 -0.35 -7.47 -6.28
N ASN A 65 -0.23 -6.57 -5.29
CA ASN A 65 -1.36 -6.12 -4.48
C ASN A 65 -2.42 -5.36 -5.28
N PRO A 66 -2.08 -4.43 -6.21
CA PRO A 66 -3.07 -3.82 -7.09
C PRO A 66 -3.85 -4.83 -7.93
N ILE A 67 -3.16 -5.89 -8.40
CA ILE A 67 -3.79 -6.95 -9.18
C ILE A 67 -4.73 -7.78 -8.30
N ARG A 68 -4.36 -8.06 -7.03
CA ARG A 68 -5.24 -8.73 -6.07
C ARG A 68 -6.49 -7.92 -5.78
N ALA A 69 -6.32 -6.63 -5.45
CA ALA A 69 -7.43 -5.72 -5.18
C ALA A 69 -8.37 -5.59 -6.39
N GLY A 70 -7.82 -5.39 -7.59
CA GLY A 70 -8.61 -5.33 -8.82
C GLY A 70 -9.34 -6.62 -9.16
N ALA A 71 -8.84 -7.78 -8.70
CA ALA A 71 -9.50 -9.07 -8.80
C ALA A 71 -10.51 -9.34 -7.67
N GLY A 72 -10.72 -8.39 -6.75
CA GLY A 72 -11.67 -8.50 -5.63
C GLY A 72 -11.13 -9.27 -4.43
N PHE A 73 -9.82 -9.40 -4.29
CA PHE A 73 -9.19 -10.06 -3.15
C PHE A 73 -8.54 -9.06 -2.20
N ALA A 74 -8.55 -9.38 -0.91
CA ALA A 74 -7.78 -8.63 0.08
C ALA A 74 -6.30 -8.62 -0.28
N ILE A 75 -5.64 -7.49 -0.12
CA ILE A 75 -4.20 -7.35 -0.35
C ILE A 75 -3.41 -8.02 0.77
N ASP A 76 -2.17 -8.41 0.48
CA ASP A 76 -1.26 -8.93 1.49
C ASP A 76 -0.42 -7.79 2.07
N TRP A 77 -0.81 -7.35 3.24
CA TRP A 77 -0.17 -6.24 3.95
C TRP A 77 1.24 -6.56 4.44
N ARG A 78 1.54 -7.85 4.72
CA ARG A 78 2.83 -8.27 5.28
C ARG A 78 3.98 -8.17 4.30
N GLY A 79 3.67 -8.11 3.01
CA GLY A 79 4.67 -8.09 1.96
C GLY A 79 4.97 -6.74 1.37
N VAL A 80 4.39 -5.68 1.90
CA VAL A 80 4.62 -4.32 1.42
C VAL A 80 5.97 -3.76 1.87
N LEU A 81 6.62 -4.42 2.81
CA LEU A 81 8.00 -4.12 3.17
C LEU A 81 8.93 -4.92 2.25
N ASP A 82 9.63 -4.22 1.37
CA ASP A 82 10.60 -4.85 0.45
C ASP A 82 11.65 -5.62 1.26
N ARG A 83 11.58 -6.95 1.22
CA ARG A 83 12.50 -7.86 1.94
C ARG A 83 13.99 -7.60 1.66
N ARG A 84 14.28 -6.84 0.61
CA ARG A 84 15.67 -6.45 0.29
C ARG A 84 16.24 -5.41 1.26
N TYR A 85 15.38 -4.72 2.01
CA TYR A 85 15.77 -3.62 2.89
C TYR A 85 15.41 -3.82 4.35
N ILE A 86 14.66 -4.87 4.69
CA ILE A 86 14.18 -5.06 6.04
C ILE A 86 14.48 -6.49 6.49
N ALA A 87 15.28 -6.60 7.55
CA ALA A 87 15.33 -7.77 8.39
C ALA A 87 13.90 -8.19 8.79
N ASP A 88 13.71 -9.41 9.20
CA ASP A 88 12.44 -10.01 9.55
C ASP A 88 11.50 -9.01 10.28
N LEU A 89 10.25 -8.89 9.84
CA LEU A 89 9.25 -8.03 10.49
C LEU A 89 9.09 -8.31 11.98
N ASP A 90 9.27 -9.58 12.36
CA ASP A 90 9.24 -9.99 13.75
C ASP A 90 10.43 -9.41 14.53
N ASP A 91 11.60 -9.31 13.90
CA ASP A 91 12.76 -8.65 14.51
C ASP A 91 12.56 -7.15 14.65
N ILE A 92 11.98 -6.50 13.66
CA ILE A 92 11.65 -5.07 13.72
C ILE A 92 10.59 -4.81 14.80
N LYS A 93 9.56 -5.66 14.87
CA LYS A 93 8.52 -5.55 15.90
C LYS A 93 9.13 -5.69 17.30
N ARG A 94 10.00 -6.66 17.50
CA ARG A 94 10.71 -6.84 18.76
C ARG A 94 11.53 -5.61 19.14
N GLN A 95 12.34 -5.06 18.21
CA GLN A 95 13.11 -3.84 18.44
C GLN A 95 12.21 -2.62 18.72
N ALA A 96 11.10 -2.52 18.02
CA ALA A 96 10.11 -1.45 18.27
C ALA A 96 9.49 -1.58 19.67
N ASP A 97 9.22 -2.81 20.14
CA ASP A 97 8.65 -3.04 21.46
C ASP A 97 9.66 -2.83 22.60
N GLU A 98 10.96 -2.95 22.33
CA GLU A 98 12.04 -2.70 23.31
C GLU A 98 12.30 -1.19 23.50
N THR A 99 11.86 -0.33 22.59
CA THR A 99 12.06 1.12 22.74
C THR A 99 10.90 1.78 23.53
N PRO A 100 11.20 2.72 24.45
CA PRO A 100 10.15 3.49 25.14
C PRO A 100 9.49 4.54 24.25
N TRP A 101 10.05 4.83 23.08
CA TRP A 101 9.54 5.82 22.15
C TRP A 101 8.42 5.25 21.26
N PRO A 102 7.43 6.07 20.90
CA PRO A 102 6.42 5.64 19.93
C PRO A 102 7.05 5.33 18.59
N VAL A 103 6.84 4.11 18.13
CA VAL A 103 7.29 3.62 16.83
C VAL A 103 6.10 3.14 16.04
N PHE A 104 6.05 3.54 14.78
CA PHE A 104 5.16 2.95 13.78
C PHE A 104 5.87 2.88 12.44
N ILE A 105 5.46 1.93 11.62
CA ILE A 105 5.95 1.77 10.25
C ILE A 105 4.75 1.82 9.33
N THR A 106 4.88 2.59 8.27
CA THR A 106 3.88 2.64 7.22
C THR A 106 4.37 1.96 5.95
N ASN A 107 3.42 1.44 5.19
CA ASN A 107 3.68 1.06 3.82
C ASN A 107 3.72 2.29 2.89
N GLN A 108 3.94 2.06 1.60
CA GLN A 108 3.98 3.11 0.57
C GLN A 108 2.66 3.88 0.42
N GLY A 109 1.54 3.29 0.79
CA GLY A 109 0.22 3.92 0.83
C GLY A 109 -0.05 4.72 2.11
N SER A 110 0.96 4.86 3.00
CA SER A 110 0.84 5.53 4.29
C SER A 110 -0.09 4.81 5.28
N TYR A 111 -0.30 3.51 5.10
CA TYR A 111 -1.04 2.67 6.05
C TYR A 111 -0.09 2.14 7.12
N VAL A 112 -0.48 2.24 8.38
CA VAL A 112 0.28 1.70 9.52
C VAL A 112 0.24 0.17 9.47
N VAL A 113 1.41 -0.44 9.32
CA VAL A 113 1.59 -1.90 9.20
C VAL A 113 2.25 -2.52 10.42
N LEU A 114 2.96 -1.71 11.19
CA LEU A 114 3.61 -2.10 12.44
C LEU A 114 3.59 -0.94 13.41
N TRP A 115 3.42 -1.20 14.69
CA TRP A 115 3.46 -0.22 15.78
C TRP A 115 3.87 -0.89 17.09
N ASN A 116 4.29 -0.08 18.06
CA ASN A 116 4.57 -0.54 19.40
C ASN A 116 3.55 0.01 20.42
N ARG A 117 3.60 -0.50 21.62
CA ARG A 117 2.69 -0.06 22.70
C ARG A 117 2.80 1.42 23.01
N ALA A 118 4.01 2.00 22.92
CA ALA A 118 4.20 3.44 23.15
C ALA A 118 3.45 4.30 22.13
N PHE A 119 3.36 3.84 20.87
CA PHE A 119 2.52 4.49 19.86
C PHE A 119 1.06 4.51 20.27
N GLU A 120 0.49 3.38 20.69
CA GLU A 120 -0.91 3.32 21.12
C GLU A 120 -1.21 4.24 22.30
N LEU A 121 -0.28 4.32 23.27
CA LEU A 121 -0.43 5.18 24.43
C LEU A 121 -0.40 6.66 24.08
N VAL A 122 0.51 7.09 23.19
CA VAL A 122 0.63 8.50 22.78
C VAL A 122 -0.60 8.95 22.00
N TRP A 123 -1.10 8.11 21.12
CA TRP A 123 -2.27 8.44 20.28
C TRP A 123 -3.61 8.08 20.93
N ASP A 124 -3.59 7.46 22.11
CA ASP A 124 -4.79 6.96 22.79
C ASP A 124 -5.66 6.11 21.86
N VAL A 125 -5.02 5.12 21.24
CA VAL A 125 -5.64 4.19 20.32
C VAL A 125 -5.28 2.74 20.66
N ASP A 126 -6.17 1.85 20.37
CA ASP A 126 -5.91 0.42 20.24
C ASP A 126 -6.06 0.10 18.75
N VAL A 127 -4.91 -0.07 18.08
CA VAL A 127 -4.90 -0.11 16.60
C VAL A 127 -5.71 -1.29 16.05
N GLU A 128 -5.68 -2.45 16.70
CA GLU A 128 -6.43 -3.62 16.24
C GLU A 128 -7.92 -3.48 16.48
N ARG A 129 -8.31 -2.94 17.64
CA ARG A 129 -9.71 -2.74 18.01
C ARG A 129 -10.34 -1.57 17.26
N ASP A 130 -9.64 -0.43 17.22
CA ASP A 130 -10.20 0.83 16.70
C ASP A 130 -10.10 0.90 15.17
N PHE A 131 -9.17 0.16 14.58
CA PHE A 131 -8.93 0.07 13.14
C PHE A 131 -8.77 -1.39 12.69
N PRO A 132 -9.80 -2.22 12.81
CA PRO A 132 -9.74 -3.64 12.47
C PRO A 132 -9.49 -3.89 10.98
N ASP A 133 -10.00 -3.01 10.11
CA ASP A 133 -9.69 -3.03 8.69
C ASP A 133 -8.33 -2.34 8.46
N PRO A 134 -7.32 -3.03 7.91
CA PRO A 134 -6.04 -2.42 7.56
C PRO A 134 -6.14 -1.15 6.72
N LEU A 135 -7.17 -1.03 5.86
CA LEU A 135 -7.41 0.17 5.07
C LEU A 135 -7.85 1.38 5.91
N SER A 136 -8.36 1.15 7.12
CA SER A 136 -8.69 2.22 8.06
C SER A 136 -7.47 2.75 8.84
N ARG A 137 -6.32 2.07 8.77
CA ARG A 137 -5.07 2.43 9.46
C ARG A 137 -4.24 3.47 8.69
N SER A 138 -4.87 4.25 7.83
CA SER A 138 -4.15 5.27 7.06
C SER A 138 -3.86 6.51 7.89
N LEU A 139 -2.63 7.01 7.80
CA LEU A 139 -2.27 8.33 8.34
C LEU A 139 -2.79 9.49 7.48
N LEU A 140 -3.31 9.20 6.28
CA LEU A 140 -3.72 10.22 5.31
C LEU A 140 -5.21 10.20 5.01
N THR A 141 -5.96 9.18 5.45
CA THR A 141 -7.35 9.00 4.99
C THR A 141 -8.33 8.61 6.09
N GLY A 142 -9.56 9.11 5.99
CA GLY A 142 -10.71 8.65 6.75
C GLY A 142 -10.63 8.86 8.26
N ALA A 143 -11.24 7.95 9.01
CA ALA A 143 -11.29 8.00 10.47
C ALA A 143 -9.90 7.94 11.13
N GLY A 144 -8.92 7.35 10.46
CA GLY A 144 -7.53 7.27 10.92
C GLY A 144 -6.91 8.65 11.03
N ILE A 145 -7.10 9.51 10.03
CA ILE A 145 -6.45 10.83 9.98
C ILE A 145 -6.83 11.70 11.20
N ALA A 146 -8.13 11.78 11.53
CA ALA A 146 -8.60 12.59 12.65
C ALA A 146 -8.03 12.08 13.98
N ARG A 147 -7.90 10.78 14.15
CA ARG A 147 -7.39 10.17 15.37
C ARG A 147 -5.87 10.26 15.50
N PHE A 148 -5.14 10.00 14.41
CA PHE A 148 -3.68 10.05 14.41
C PHE A 148 -3.14 11.49 14.43
N THR A 149 -3.87 12.45 13.88
CA THR A 149 -3.38 13.84 13.74
C THR A 149 -3.81 14.77 14.85
N ARG A 150 -4.84 14.43 15.63
CA ARG A 150 -5.36 15.32 16.71
C ARG A 150 -4.32 15.67 17.78
N CYS A 151 -3.34 14.81 18.01
CA CYS A 151 -2.28 14.99 19.01
C CYS A 151 -1.06 15.72 18.46
N ILE A 152 -1.02 16.02 17.16
CA ILE A 152 0.13 16.68 16.54
C ILE A 152 0.03 18.19 16.76
N VAL A 153 0.89 18.73 17.60
CA VAL A 153 0.91 20.15 17.94
C VAL A 153 1.33 21.02 16.75
N ASN A 154 2.34 20.58 16.00
CA ASN A 154 2.85 21.23 14.78
C ASN A 154 2.32 20.54 13.52
N TYR A 155 1.00 20.42 13.42
CA TYR A 155 0.32 19.66 12.37
C TYR A 155 0.78 20.04 10.96
N GLU A 156 0.79 21.33 10.62
CA GLU A 156 1.12 21.80 9.28
C GLU A 156 2.55 21.43 8.87
N GLU A 157 3.52 21.61 9.77
CA GLU A 157 4.91 21.23 9.52
C GLU A 157 5.08 19.72 9.34
N THR A 158 4.50 18.95 10.27
CA THR A 158 4.57 17.49 10.25
C THR A 158 3.89 16.91 9.00
N MET A 159 2.69 17.37 8.69
CA MET A 159 1.96 16.91 7.52
C MET A 159 2.61 17.37 6.22
N SER A 160 3.19 18.58 6.16
CA SER A 160 3.97 19.04 5.01
C SER A 160 5.17 18.12 4.73
N PHE A 161 5.85 17.67 5.78
CA PHE A 161 6.95 16.71 5.66
C PHE A 161 6.46 15.37 5.08
N PHE A 162 5.41 14.77 5.65
CA PHE A 162 4.88 13.51 5.15
C PHE A 162 4.34 13.61 3.71
N LEU A 163 3.61 14.67 3.42
CA LEU A 163 3.08 14.91 2.08
C LEU A 163 4.19 15.23 1.08
N GLY A 164 5.24 15.91 1.51
CA GLY A 164 6.44 16.15 0.71
C GLY A 164 7.16 14.86 0.33
N LEU A 165 7.32 13.92 1.28
CA LEU A 165 7.82 12.57 1.00
C LEU A 165 6.92 11.82 0.02
N PHE A 166 5.61 11.98 0.18
CA PHE A 166 4.64 11.37 -0.71
C PHE A 166 4.72 11.95 -2.12
N LYS A 167 4.79 13.28 -2.28
CA LYS A 167 4.92 13.96 -3.57
C LYS A 167 6.26 13.65 -4.27
N GLY A 168 7.34 13.51 -3.51
CA GLY A 168 8.67 13.25 -4.04
C GLY A 168 8.97 11.79 -4.39
N ASP A 169 7.99 10.89 -4.32
CA ASP A 169 8.18 9.48 -4.70
C ASP A 169 8.10 9.33 -6.23
N PRO A 170 9.24 9.05 -6.91
CA PRO A 170 9.28 8.98 -8.38
C PRO A 170 8.43 7.85 -8.97
N ARG A 171 8.03 6.88 -8.14
CA ARG A 171 7.15 5.78 -8.58
C ARG A 171 5.73 6.24 -8.83
N LYS A 172 5.34 7.41 -8.30
CA LYS A 172 3.99 7.98 -8.45
C LYS A 172 3.79 8.69 -9.79
N GLU A 173 4.85 9.20 -10.40
CA GLU A 173 4.75 9.75 -11.78
C GLU A 173 4.34 8.69 -12.80
N GLN A 174 4.71 7.42 -12.54
CA GLN A 174 4.31 6.29 -13.40
C GLN A 174 2.87 5.81 -13.13
N ASP A 175 2.32 6.13 -11.96
CA ASP A 175 0.98 5.71 -11.53
C ASP A 175 -0.10 6.73 -11.91
N LEU A 176 0.25 7.97 -12.30
CA LEU A 176 -0.73 8.99 -12.69
C LEU A 176 -1.51 8.63 -13.95
N GLU A 177 -0.93 7.84 -14.86
CA GLU A 177 -1.63 7.33 -16.05
C GLU A 177 -2.55 6.14 -15.72
N GLN A 178 -2.26 5.38 -14.68
CA GLN A 178 -3.10 4.27 -14.17
C GLN A 178 -2.92 4.16 -12.66
N PRO A 179 -3.63 4.97 -11.86
CA PRO A 179 -3.52 4.92 -10.41
C PRO A 179 -3.90 3.54 -9.89
N ALA A 180 -3.11 3.03 -8.97
CA ALA A 180 -3.38 1.74 -8.35
C ALA A 180 -4.75 1.76 -7.65
N PRO A 181 -5.50 0.63 -7.63
CA PRO A 181 -6.83 0.55 -7.03
C PRO A 181 -6.90 1.06 -5.59
N TRP A 182 -5.84 0.82 -4.80
CA TRP A 182 -5.74 1.30 -3.42
C TRP A 182 -5.58 2.83 -3.32
N ASN A 183 -5.09 3.52 -4.35
CA ASN A 183 -5.11 4.98 -4.42
C ASN A 183 -6.53 5.49 -4.61
N TYR A 184 -7.37 4.79 -5.37
CA TYR A 184 -8.79 5.13 -5.51
C TYR A 184 -9.54 4.94 -4.19
N ASP A 185 -9.35 3.82 -3.51
CA ASP A 185 -9.96 3.57 -2.21
C ASP A 185 -9.50 4.59 -1.18
N ALA A 186 -8.22 4.95 -1.18
CA ALA A 186 -7.69 5.99 -0.31
C ALA A 186 -8.32 7.36 -0.60
N VAL A 187 -8.40 7.75 -1.86
CA VAL A 187 -9.02 9.01 -2.28
C VAL A 187 -10.53 9.01 -1.99
N GLN A 188 -11.23 7.91 -2.28
CA GLN A 188 -12.65 7.80 -1.97
C GLN A 188 -12.91 7.92 -0.47
N ARG A 189 -12.13 7.25 0.37
CA ARG A 189 -12.23 7.34 1.83
C ARG A 189 -11.87 8.72 2.39
N LEU A 190 -11.00 9.49 1.73
CA LEU A 190 -10.79 10.90 2.04
C LEU A 190 -12.08 11.71 1.91
N PHE A 191 -12.84 11.47 0.84
CA PHE A 191 -14.11 12.16 0.61
C PHE A 191 -15.26 11.65 1.49
N GLU A 192 -15.16 10.45 2.03
CA GLU A 192 -16.14 9.89 2.99
C GLU A 192 -15.86 10.33 4.44
N GLY A 193 -14.69 10.94 4.70
CA GLY A 193 -14.26 11.43 6.02
C GLY A 193 -14.87 12.79 6.39
N ASP A 194 -14.36 13.38 7.47
CA ASP A 194 -14.75 14.72 7.92
C ASP A 194 -14.34 15.78 6.90
N PRO A 195 -15.27 16.60 6.37
CA PRO A 195 -14.95 17.62 5.36
C PRO A 195 -13.98 18.69 5.86
N GLY A 196 -13.92 18.96 7.17
CA GLY A 196 -13.00 19.92 7.79
C GLY A 196 -11.57 19.37 7.78
N GLU A 197 -11.40 18.11 8.16
CA GLU A 197 -10.10 17.43 8.11
C GLU A 197 -9.59 17.30 6.67
N LEU A 198 -10.46 16.97 5.72
CA LEU A 198 -10.11 16.93 4.31
C LEU A 198 -9.61 18.29 3.81
N ARG A 199 -10.32 19.37 4.13
CA ARG A 199 -9.91 20.73 3.74
C ARG A 199 -8.56 21.09 4.33
N ARG A 200 -8.37 20.82 5.63
CA ARG A 200 -7.09 21.04 6.30
C ARG A 200 -5.94 20.28 5.67
N LEU A 201 -6.16 19.02 5.26
CA LEU A 201 -5.16 18.23 4.56
C LEU A 201 -4.85 18.78 3.17
N LEU A 202 -5.86 19.22 2.42
CA LEU A 202 -5.70 19.81 1.10
C LEU A 202 -4.92 21.13 1.15
N ASP A 203 -5.19 21.98 2.16
CA ASP A 203 -4.44 23.22 2.37
C ASP A 203 -2.95 22.98 2.62
N VAL A 204 -2.62 21.91 3.36
CA VAL A 204 -1.23 21.49 3.56
C VAL A 204 -0.65 20.86 2.30
N TRP A 205 -1.46 20.04 1.61
CA TRP A 205 -1.04 19.42 0.34
C TRP A 205 -0.61 20.45 -0.69
N GLU A 206 -1.37 21.52 -0.87
CA GLU A 206 -1.03 22.58 -1.84
C GLU A 206 0.32 23.22 -1.55
N LYS A 207 0.66 23.40 -0.27
CA LYS A 207 1.89 24.07 0.18
C LYS A 207 3.09 23.14 0.29
N ALA A 208 2.88 21.84 0.44
CA ALA A 208 3.95 20.88 0.66
C ALA A 208 4.83 20.71 -0.58
N GLU A 209 6.14 20.96 -0.44
CA GLU A 209 7.12 20.78 -1.48
C GLU A 209 7.56 19.30 -1.60
N PRO A 210 7.77 18.77 -2.81
CA PRO A 210 8.27 17.41 -2.99
C PRO A 210 9.64 17.21 -2.34
N ILE A 211 9.78 16.20 -1.49
CA ILE A 211 11.06 15.82 -0.88
C ILE A 211 11.69 14.70 -1.72
N PRO A 212 12.87 14.94 -2.35
CA PRO A 212 13.51 13.96 -3.23
C PRO A 212 13.81 12.64 -2.54
N HIS A 213 13.56 11.53 -3.23
CA HIS A 213 13.71 10.17 -2.72
C HIS A 213 15.15 9.82 -2.25
N LYS A 214 16.18 10.55 -2.73
CA LYS A 214 17.58 10.33 -2.35
C LYS A 214 17.86 10.51 -0.85
N ILE A 215 17.00 11.23 -0.13
CA ILE A 215 17.15 11.43 1.31
C ILE A 215 16.76 10.17 2.11
N ARG A 216 15.95 9.27 1.53
CA ARG A 216 15.51 8.04 2.20
C ARG A 216 16.60 7.01 2.47
N HIS A 217 17.73 7.10 1.76
CA HIS A 217 18.85 6.14 1.88
C HIS A 217 19.95 6.58 2.84
N GLN A 218 19.83 7.74 3.48
CA GLN A 218 20.87 8.27 4.38
C GLN A 218 20.69 7.92 5.86
N TYR A 219 19.61 7.21 6.19
CA TYR A 219 19.40 6.70 7.55
C TYR A 219 19.73 5.21 7.59
N HIS A 220 21.01 4.92 7.75
CA HIS A 220 21.54 3.60 8.13
C HIS A 220 21.74 3.57 9.64
#